data_27dad6563da104dd24d1b5df087e47db
#
_entry.id   27dad6563da104dd24d1b5df087e47db
#
_cell.length_a   1.000
_cell.length_b   1.000
_cell.length_c   1.000
_cell.angle_alpha   90.00
_cell.angle_beta   90.00
_cell.angle_gamma   90.00
#
_symmetry.space_group_name_H-M   'P 1'
#
loop_
_entity.id
_entity.type
_entity.pdbx_description
1 polymer ?
#
loop_
_entity_poly.entity_id
_entity_poly.type
_entity_poly.pdbx_seq_one_letter_code
_entity_poly.pdbx_strand_id
1 'polypeptide(L)'
;MKRLMVFGCLAGALACAACERIAHSEVSQKEEETVVRQGDVVFSLDEVARLFAALPVGEAQVAEVRDAVSASAGNGYDEEYTLQNLFEAPGSGIGSAPATRVEGYPEPLRDLLAAEVRRQYATRAVDPEAFLDALSESDVQLYWPFSEDFTTDEAPIVTFNPGDNASRNIGYIRREDGTIEEIVVDEEMARERPVWVVNRNIDAEYQTLEMRRREDPDWGQGGSILIRSGEGQDTRASGKDFKTLVLRSFKSKRNFDSWLAGGSEVWVKCGAIEDFTASTEAELRLYTPSITDFLIVVRRKDVGKELTFNAVLVSEWTGMLDNCAFMMVEDDGGTQTSWKCSAMVKYNSRSYGFEIEIPLRSRDDIIWRGALTRSYIEKYNGITGHFGDVDLVLELI
;
A
#
# COMPACT_ATOMS: atom_id res chain seq x y z
N MET A 1 -50.47 -9.98 52.22
CA MET A 1 -50.60 -9.28 50.93
C MET A 1 -49.18 -9.19 50.30
N LYS A 2 -48.96 -10.05 49.29
CA LYS A 2 -47.66 -10.19 48.59
C LYS A 2 -47.64 -9.23 47.42
N ARG A 3 -46.64 -8.29 47.36
CA ARG A 3 -46.30 -7.55 46.14
C ARG A 3 -45.20 -8.32 45.44
N LEU A 4 -45.51 -8.85 44.27
CA LEU A 4 -44.58 -9.48 43.35
C LEU A 4 -43.98 -8.36 42.47
N MET A 5 -42.68 -8.13 42.55
CA MET A 5 -41.98 -7.25 41.64
C MET A 5 -41.65 -8.05 40.37
N VAL A 6 -42.16 -7.56 39.26
CA VAL A 6 -41.75 -7.97 37.91
C VAL A 6 -40.54 -7.12 37.52
N PHE A 7 -39.35 -7.68 37.62
CA PHE A 7 -38.13 -7.19 36.94
C PHE A 7 -37.56 -8.32 36.13
N GLY A 8 -37.67 -8.21 34.84
CA GLY A 8 -37.01 -9.18 33.97
C GLY A 8 -37.61 -9.21 32.58
N CYS A 9 -37.27 -8.26 31.70
CA CYS A 9 -37.36 -8.38 30.24
C CYS A 9 -36.84 -7.14 29.49
N LEU A 10 -35.79 -6.51 29.98
CA LEU A 10 -35.15 -5.41 29.19
C LEU A 10 -33.69 -5.67 28.77
N ALA A 11 -33.07 -6.75 29.24
CA ALA A 11 -31.67 -7.05 28.90
C ALA A 11 -31.51 -7.89 27.61
N GLY A 12 -32.58 -8.57 27.14
CA GLY A 12 -32.52 -9.44 25.96
C GLY A 12 -32.60 -8.70 24.62
N ALA A 13 -33.24 -7.54 24.57
CA ALA A 13 -33.46 -6.81 23.33
C ALA A 13 -32.24 -5.97 22.88
N LEU A 14 -31.42 -5.55 23.84
CA LEU A 14 -30.19 -4.78 23.52
C LEU A 14 -29.05 -5.66 22.97
N ALA A 15 -28.97 -6.92 23.40
CA ALA A 15 -27.95 -7.85 22.90
C ALA A 15 -28.22 -8.28 21.45
N CYS A 16 -29.51 -8.50 21.07
CA CYS A 16 -29.87 -8.85 19.69
C CYS A 16 -29.62 -7.67 18.71
N ALA A 17 -29.92 -6.43 19.12
CA ALA A 17 -29.72 -5.27 18.26
C ALA A 17 -28.21 -4.94 18.04
N ALA A 18 -27.34 -5.27 19.01
CA ALA A 18 -25.91 -5.13 18.86
C ALA A 18 -25.33 -6.22 17.94
N CYS A 19 -25.77 -7.48 18.09
CA CYS A 19 -25.38 -8.58 17.21
C CYS A 19 -25.87 -8.36 15.76
N GLU A 20 -27.08 -7.88 15.54
CA GLU A 20 -27.57 -7.53 14.20
C GLU A 20 -26.80 -6.37 13.58
N ARG A 21 -26.43 -5.34 14.36
CA ARG A 21 -25.63 -4.22 13.84
C ARG A 21 -24.20 -4.65 13.49
N ILE A 22 -23.58 -5.50 14.29
CA ILE A 22 -22.24 -6.06 14.00
C ILE A 22 -22.32 -6.95 12.76
N ALA A 23 -23.27 -7.87 12.67
CA ALA A 23 -23.45 -8.72 11.50
C ALA A 23 -23.77 -7.93 10.22
N HIS A 24 -24.59 -6.87 10.29
CA HIS A 24 -24.83 -5.98 9.16
C HIS A 24 -23.61 -5.15 8.76
N SER A 25 -22.77 -4.73 9.71
CA SER A 25 -21.54 -4.00 9.38
C SER A 25 -20.51 -4.90 8.73
N GLU A 26 -20.35 -6.13 9.20
CA GLU A 26 -19.43 -7.12 8.61
C GLU A 26 -19.88 -7.56 7.20
N VAL A 27 -21.18 -7.81 6.98
CA VAL A 27 -21.73 -8.14 5.66
C VAL A 27 -21.56 -6.96 4.69
N SER A 28 -21.78 -5.72 5.15
CA SER A 28 -21.60 -4.53 4.33
C SER A 28 -20.13 -4.29 3.96
N GLN A 29 -19.20 -4.54 4.89
CA GLN A 29 -17.75 -4.45 4.61
C GLN A 29 -17.30 -5.50 3.60
N LYS A 30 -17.74 -6.74 3.76
CA LYS A 30 -17.42 -7.82 2.83
C LYS A 30 -17.94 -7.56 1.42
N GLU A 31 -19.15 -7.00 1.27
CA GLU A 31 -19.65 -6.55 -0.03
C GLU A 31 -18.80 -5.42 -0.62
N GLU A 32 -18.30 -4.49 0.20
CA GLU A 32 -17.48 -3.38 -0.24
C GLU A 32 -16.10 -3.86 -0.74
N GLU A 33 -15.51 -4.89 -0.13
CA GLU A 33 -14.21 -5.45 -0.51
C GLU A 33 -14.28 -6.32 -1.78
N THR A 34 -15.38 -7.03 -2.01
CA THR A 34 -15.50 -8.00 -3.10
C THR A 34 -16.30 -7.53 -4.30
N VAL A 35 -17.08 -6.46 -4.17
CA VAL A 35 -17.93 -5.92 -5.24
C VAL A 35 -17.35 -4.62 -5.76
N VAL A 36 -17.10 -4.59 -7.07
CA VAL A 36 -16.59 -3.42 -7.79
C VAL A 36 -17.75 -2.73 -8.52
N ARG A 37 -17.83 -1.41 -8.39
CA ARG A 37 -18.81 -0.57 -9.06
C ARG A 37 -18.09 0.47 -9.92
N GLN A 38 -18.20 0.30 -11.23
CA GLN A 38 -17.61 1.21 -12.19
C GLN A 38 -18.72 1.76 -13.10
N GLY A 39 -19.09 3.02 -12.91
CA GLY A 39 -20.26 3.59 -13.55
C GLY A 39 -21.54 2.80 -13.22
N ASP A 40 -22.27 2.37 -14.25
CA ASP A 40 -23.48 1.55 -14.12
C ASP A 40 -23.18 0.03 -14.06
N VAL A 41 -21.93 -0.36 -14.22
CA VAL A 41 -21.51 -1.78 -14.20
C VAL A 41 -21.12 -2.19 -12.79
N VAL A 42 -21.62 -3.35 -12.37
CA VAL A 42 -21.32 -3.97 -11.06
C VAL A 42 -20.87 -5.39 -11.30
N PHE A 43 -19.75 -5.77 -10.73
CA PHE A 43 -19.20 -7.12 -10.79
C PHE A 43 -18.47 -7.48 -9.50
N SER A 44 -18.17 -8.76 -9.30
CA SER A 44 -17.40 -9.22 -8.14
C SER A 44 -16.02 -9.72 -8.52
N LEU A 45 -15.10 -9.71 -7.54
CA LEU A 45 -13.77 -10.31 -7.71
C LEU A 45 -13.86 -11.81 -8.05
N ASP A 46 -14.85 -12.53 -7.49
CA ASP A 46 -15.15 -13.94 -7.85
C ASP A 46 -15.51 -14.07 -9.33
N GLU A 47 -16.36 -13.19 -9.86
CA GLU A 47 -16.72 -13.20 -11.28
C GLU A 47 -15.51 -13.00 -12.19
N VAL A 48 -14.63 -12.06 -11.83
CA VAL A 48 -13.38 -11.82 -12.57
C VAL A 48 -12.44 -13.02 -12.46
N ALA A 49 -12.30 -13.63 -11.27
CA ALA A 49 -11.48 -14.83 -11.10
C ALA A 49 -11.97 -16.01 -11.96
N ARG A 50 -13.28 -16.21 -12.06
CA ARG A 50 -13.87 -17.24 -12.95
C ARG A 50 -13.64 -16.94 -14.42
N LEU A 51 -13.65 -15.67 -14.83
CA LEU A 51 -13.29 -15.28 -16.19
C LEU A 51 -11.83 -15.65 -16.50
N PHE A 52 -10.88 -15.29 -15.63
CA PHE A 52 -9.48 -15.66 -15.82
C PHE A 52 -9.27 -17.19 -15.81
N ALA A 53 -9.93 -17.90 -14.92
CA ALA A 53 -9.85 -19.37 -14.87
C ALA A 53 -10.39 -20.06 -16.13
N ALA A 54 -11.32 -19.42 -16.83
CA ALA A 54 -11.88 -19.96 -18.08
C ALA A 54 -10.96 -19.78 -19.29
N LEU A 55 -9.93 -18.92 -19.19
CA LEU A 55 -9.02 -18.66 -20.29
C LEU A 55 -8.14 -19.88 -20.60
N PRO A 56 -7.84 -20.14 -21.88
CA PRO A 56 -6.87 -21.16 -22.27
C PRO A 56 -5.44 -20.63 -22.07
N VAL A 57 -5.06 -20.40 -20.81
CA VAL A 57 -3.75 -19.86 -20.43
C VAL A 57 -2.68 -20.89 -20.73
N GLY A 58 -1.67 -20.49 -21.52
CA GLY A 58 -0.47 -21.25 -21.82
C GLY A 58 0.79 -20.52 -21.37
N GLU A 59 1.95 -21.08 -21.72
CA GLU A 59 3.27 -20.56 -21.35
C GLU A 59 3.43 -19.06 -21.69
N ALA A 60 2.92 -18.61 -22.85
CA ALA A 60 3.03 -17.22 -23.28
C ALA A 60 2.28 -16.25 -22.34
N GLN A 61 1.07 -16.60 -21.89
CA GLN A 61 0.28 -15.78 -21.00
C GLN A 61 0.84 -15.79 -19.57
N VAL A 62 1.33 -16.95 -19.11
CA VAL A 62 2.02 -17.03 -17.80
C VAL A 62 3.29 -16.19 -17.82
N ALA A 63 4.06 -16.20 -18.92
CA ALA A 63 5.23 -15.35 -19.08
C ALA A 63 4.86 -13.85 -19.10
N GLU A 64 3.77 -13.46 -19.79
CA GLU A 64 3.26 -12.09 -19.80
C GLU A 64 2.97 -11.60 -18.38
N VAL A 65 2.20 -12.37 -17.59
CA VAL A 65 1.86 -12.00 -16.20
C VAL A 65 3.12 -11.94 -15.33
N ARG A 66 4.03 -12.93 -15.46
CA ARG A 66 5.27 -12.93 -14.70
C ARG A 66 6.14 -11.71 -14.97
N ASP A 67 6.28 -11.32 -16.23
CA ASP A 67 7.07 -10.15 -16.60
C ASP A 67 6.42 -8.85 -16.07
N ALA A 68 5.08 -8.76 -16.12
CA ALA A 68 4.34 -7.63 -15.59
C ALA A 68 4.50 -7.51 -14.06
N VAL A 69 4.28 -8.58 -13.30
CA VAL A 69 4.41 -8.57 -11.83
C VAL A 69 5.87 -8.36 -11.39
N SER A 70 6.85 -8.87 -12.17
CA SER A 70 8.27 -8.62 -11.91
C SER A 70 8.64 -7.17 -12.13
N ALA A 71 8.07 -6.52 -13.15
CA ALA A 71 8.30 -5.11 -13.42
C ALA A 71 7.66 -4.23 -12.33
N SER A 72 6.45 -4.56 -11.85
CA SER A 72 5.79 -3.90 -10.74
C SER A 72 6.64 -4.00 -9.46
N ALA A 73 7.04 -5.20 -9.09
CA ALA A 73 7.93 -5.44 -7.95
C ALA A 73 9.29 -4.71 -8.07
N GLY A 74 9.84 -4.61 -9.29
CA GLY A 74 11.05 -3.85 -9.60
C GLY A 74 10.87 -2.33 -9.43
N ASN A 75 9.64 -1.83 -9.43
CA ASN A 75 9.29 -0.44 -9.15
C ASN A 75 8.96 -0.19 -7.67
N GLY A 76 9.04 -1.22 -6.82
CA GLY A 76 8.79 -1.11 -5.39
C GLY A 76 7.32 -1.29 -4.99
N TYR A 77 6.45 -1.69 -5.92
CA TYR A 77 5.11 -2.19 -5.64
C TYR A 77 5.13 -3.69 -5.32
N ASP A 78 3.96 -4.28 -5.13
CA ASP A 78 3.86 -5.72 -4.98
C ASP A 78 3.98 -6.46 -6.33
N GLU A 79 3.84 -7.78 -6.31
CA GLU A 79 3.84 -8.66 -7.49
C GLU A 79 2.47 -8.61 -8.18
N GLU A 80 2.15 -7.48 -8.80
CA GLU A 80 0.83 -7.12 -9.28
C GLU A 80 0.80 -6.76 -10.77
N TYR A 81 -0.34 -7.05 -11.42
CA TYR A 81 -0.65 -6.65 -12.79
C TYR A 81 -2.06 -6.07 -12.83
N THR A 82 -2.16 -4.75 -12.78
CA THR A 82 -3.46 -4.06 -12.79
C THR A 82 -4.21 -4.29 -14.09
N LEU A 83 -5.55 -4.40 -14.05
CA LEU A 83 -6.33 -4.54 -15.27
C LEU A 83 -6.23 -3.30 -16.14
N GLN A 84 -6.04 -2.13 -15.56
CA GLN A 84 -5.73 -0.92 -16.31
C GLN A 84 -4.51 -1.12 -17.21
N ASN A 85 -3.38 -1.59 -16.65
CA ASN A 85 -2.17 -1.89 -17.42
C ASN A 85 -2.36 -3.02 -18.43
N LEU A 86 -3.17 -4.02 -18.11
CA LEU A 86 -3.51 -5.12 -19.01
C LEU A 86 -4.20 -4.62 -20.29
N PHE A 87 -5.11 -3.66 -20.17
CA PHE A 87 -5.89 -3.12 -21.29
C PHE A 87 -5.24 -1.92 -21.99
N GLU A 88 -4.25 -1.27 -21.38
CA GLU A 88 -3.55 -0.14 -22.00
C GLU A 88 -2.85 -0.50 -23.32
N ALA A 89 -2.78 0.46 -24.22
CA ALA A 89 -2.03 0.29 -25.45
C ALA A 89 -0.50 0.32 -25.18
N PRO A 90 0.32 -0.44 -25.93
CA PRO A 90 1.77 -0.37 -25.80
C PRO A 90 2.27 1.08 -25.90
N GLY A 91 3.05 1.53 -24.93
CA GLY A 91 3.68 2.85 -24.92
C GLY A 91 2.82 4.01 -24.42
N SER A 92 1.59 3.79 -23.96
CA SER A 92 0.74 4.81 -23.32
C SER A 92 0.97 4.82 -21.80
N GLY A 93 2.17 5.04 -21.31
CA GLY A 93 2.41 5.20 -19.89
C GLY A 93 1.64 6.41 -19.35
N ILE A 94 0.45 6.19 -18.78
CA ILE A 94 -0.31 7.17 -18.00
C ILE A 94 -0.13 6.77 -16.54
N GLY A 95 0.50 7.61 -15.76
CA GLY A 95 0.70 7.42 -14.34
C GLY A 95 2.11 7.02 -13.95
N SER A 96 2.33 6.95 -12.64
CA SER A 96 3.63 6.72 -12.01
C SER A 96 4.16 5.29 -12.20
N ALA A 97 3.31 4.33 -12.59
CA ALA A 97 3.75 2.99 -12.94
C ALA A 97 4.32 2.99 -14.37
N PRO A 98 5.57 2.55 -14.59
CA PRO A 98 6.07 2.33 -15.93
C PRO A 98 5.16 1.30 -16.60
N ALA A 99 4.86 1.53 -17.90
CA ALA A 99 4.10 0.58 -18.69
C ALA A 99 4.74 -0.81 -18.55
N THR A 100 4.10 -1.68 -17.78
CA THR A 100 4.55 -3.06 -17.53
C THR A 100 4.26 -3.96 -18.72
N ARG A 101 3.82 -3.38 -19.82
CA ARG A 101 3.48 -4.12 -21.00
C ARG A 101 4.71 -4.53 -21.78
N VAL A 102 4.97 -5.80 -21.80
CA VAL A 102 5.98 -6.40 -22.66
C VAL A 102 5.37 -6.60 -24.05
N GLU A 103 5.90 -5.90 -25.06
CA GLU A 103 5.53 -6.13 -26.45
C GLU A 103 6.02 -7.52 -26.89
N GLY A 104 5.14 -8.31 -27.54
CA GLY A 104 5.58 -9.48 -28.28
C GLY A 104 5.02 -10.82 -27.86
N TYR A 105 4.05 -10.88 -26.95
CA TYR A 105 3.39 -12.15 -26.65
C TYR A 105 2.37 -12.51 -27.74
N PRO A 106 2.43 -13.72 -28.31
CA PRO A 106 1.37 -14.26 -29.17
C PRO A 106 0.10 -14.44 -28.32
N GLU A 107 -1.03 -13.94 -28.81
CA GLU A 107 -2.32 -13.98 -28.11
C GLU A 107 -2.24 -13.38 -26.69
N PRO A 108 -2.09 -12.04 -26.55
CA PRO A 108 -1.99 -11.39 -25.26
C PRO A 108 -3.17 -11.74 -24.35
N LEU A 109 -2.92 -11.81 -23.04
CA LEU A 109 -3.92 -12.15 -22.02
C LEU A 109 -5.20 -11.30 -22.13
N ARG A 110 -5.06 -10.01 -22.46
CA ARG A 110 -6.20 -9.11 -22.69
C ARG A 110 -7.12 -9.56 -23.84
N ASP A 111 -6.55 -10.10 -24.93
CA ASP A 111 -7.33 -10.51 -26.10
C ASP A 111 -8.13 -11.78 -25.77
N LEU A 112 -7.53 -12.72 -25.01
CA LEU A 112 -8.22 -13.88 -24.47
C LEU A 112 -9.34 -13.47 -23.51
N LEU A 113 -9.07 -12.54 -22.57
CA LEU A 113 -10.06 -12.05 -21.62
C LEU A 113 -11.22 -11.34 -22.34
N ALA A 114 -10.92 -10.48 -23.32
CA ALA A 114 -11.94 -9.80 -24.10
C ALA A 114 -12.83 -10.80 -24.91
N ALA A 115 -12.21 -11.81 -25.50
CA ALA A 115 -12.96 -12.86 -26.20
C ALA A 115 -13.87 -13.66 -25.25
N GLU A 116 -13.38 -13.99 -24.06
CA GLU A 116 -14.15 -14.72 -23.04
C GLU A 116 -15.31 -13.89 -22.48
N VAL A 117 -15.09 -12.62 -22.19
CA VAL A 117 -16.16 -11.69 -21.79
C VAL A 117 -17.25 -11.60 -22.85
N ARG A 118 -16.88 -11.36 -24.12
CA ARG A 118 -17.84 -11.32 -25.22
C ARG A 118 -18.62 -12.63 -25.35
N ARG A 119 -17.97 -13.77 -25.16
CA ARG A 119 -18.61 -15.07 -25.20
C ARG A 119 -19.61 -15.26 -24.04
N GLN A 120 -19.22 -14.96 -22.81
CA GLN A 120 -20.08 -15.17 -21.64
C GLN A 120 -21.21 -14.15 -21.53
N TYR A 121 -20.96 -12.90 -21.95
CA TYR A 121 -21.91 -11.80 -21.82
C TYR A 121 -22.83 -11.65 -23.06
N ALA A 122 -22.61 -12.38 -24.15
CA ALA A 122 -23.43 -12.32 -25.36
C ALA A 122 -24.94 -12.50 -25.10
N THR A 123 -25.32 -13.14 -24.01
CA THR A 123 -26.72 -13.41 -23.63
C THR A 123 -27.15 -12.72 -22.32
N ARG A 124 -26.25 -11.93 -21.71
CA ARG A 124 -26.54 -11.19 -20.48
C ARG A 124 -27.11 -9.81 -20.80
N ALA A 125 -27.70 -9.17 -19.76
CA ALA A 125 -28.24 -7.81 -19.90
C ALA A 125 -27.17 -6.73 -19.98
N VAL A 126 -25.95 -7.02 -19.50
CA VAL A 126 -24.80 -6.09 -19.54
C VAL A 126 -24.10 -6.22 -20.90
N ASP A 127 -23.83 -5.11 -21.55
CA ASP A 127 -23.07 -5.04 -22.77
C ASP A 127 -21.61 -5.52 -22.51
N PRO A 128 -21.06 -6.46 -23.30
CA PRO A 128 -19.68 -6.93 -23.14
C PRO A 128 -18.62 -5.83 -23.20
N GLU A 129 -18.78 -4.85 -24.07
CA GLU A 129 -17.80 -3.76 -24.20
C GLU A 129 -17.87 -2.83 -22.97
N ALA A 130 -19.07 -2.50 -22.48
CA ALA A 130 -19.22 -1.74 -21.24
C ALA A 130 -18.62 -2.47 -20.03
N PHE A 131 -18.68 -3.79 -19.99
CA PHE A 131 -18.03 -4.58 -18.96
C PHE A 131 -16.50 -4.54 -19.09
N LEU A 132 -15.94 -4.62 -20.30
CA LEU A 132 -14.50 -4.50 -20.55
C LEU A 132 -13.98 -3.12 -20.20
N ASP A 133 -14.72 -2.06 -20.56
CA ASP A 133 -14.38 -0.69 -20.18
C ASP A 133 -14.36 -0.55 -18.65
N ALA A 134 -15.38 -1.08 -17.96
CA ALA A 134 -15.45 -1.06 -16.51
C ALA A 134 -14.29 -1.83 -15.84
N LEU A 135 -13.88 -2.97 -16.40
CA LEU A 135 -12.71 -3.71 -15.94
C LEU A 135 -11.43 -2.89 -16.11
N SER A 136 -11.23 -2.26 -17.27
CA SER A 136 -10.02 -1.49 -17.58
C SER A 136 -9.88 -0.20 -16.75
N GLU A 137 -11.00 0.35 -16.29
CA GLU A 137 -11.05 1.56 -15.44
C GLU A 137 -11.10 1.24 -13.95
N SER A 138 -11.19 -0.05 -13.59
CA SER A 138 -11.29 -0.47 -12.19
C SER A 138 -9.92 -0.53 -11.51
N ASP A 139 -9.96 -0.60 -10.18
CA ASP A 139 -8.80 -0.88 -9.32
C ASP A 139 -8.51 -2.39 -9.17
N VAL A 140 -9.07 -3.24 -10.03
CA VAL A 140 -8.83 -4.68 -9.97
C VAL A 140 -7.50 -5.04 -10.61
N GLN A 141 -6.85 -6.05 -10.03
CA GLN A 141 -5.57 -6.56 -10.50
C GLN A 141 -5.44 -8.06 -10.36
N LEU A 142 -4.46 -8.63 -11.05
CA LEU A 142 -3.90 -9.94 -10.79
C LEU A 142 -2.68 -9.77 -9.88
N TYR A 143 -2.72 -10.40 -8.72
CA TYR A 143 -1.60 -10.56 -7.82
C TYR A 143 -1.05 -11.97 -7.93
N TRP A 144 0.27 -12.13 -8.09
CA TRP A 144 0.92 -13.43 -8.16
C TRP A 144 2.02 -13.56 -7.09
N PRO A 145 1.66 -14.00 -5.87
CA PRO A 145 2.62 -14.17 -4.79
C PRO A 145 3.69 -15.20 -5.17
N PHE A 146 4.94 -14.91 -4.81
CA PHE A 146 6.09 -15.79 -5.05
C PHE A 146 6.35 -16.09 -6.55
N SER A 147 5.99 -15.18 -7.44
CA SER A 147 6.06 -15.37 -8.90
C SER A 147 7.45 -15.79 -9.40
N GLU A 148 8.52 -15.37 -8.74
CA GLU A 148 9.90 -15.70 -9.10
C GLU A 148 10.30 -17.15 -8.81
N ASP A 149 9.54 -17.86 -7.96
CA ASP A 149 9.83 -19.25 -7.60
C ASP A 149 9.29 -20.24 -8.62
N PHE A 150 8.51 -19.79 -9.62
CA PHE A 150 7.83 -20.64 -10.60
C PHE A 150 8.34 -20.46 -12.02
N THR A 151 8.20 -21.53 -12.79
CA THR A 151 8.40 -21.52 -14.26
C THR A 151 7.08 -21.14 -14.98
N THR A 152 7.14 -20.96 -16.30
CA THR A 152 5.96 -20.54 -17.09
C THR A 152 5.17 -21.68 -17.71
N ASP A 153 5.57 -22.92 -17.47
CA ASP A 153 4.99 -24.13 -18.08
C ASP A 153 3.80 -24.71 -17.30
N GLU A 154 3.55 -24.22 -16.09
CA GLU A 154 2.41 -24.64 -15.27
C GLU A 154 1.29 -23.58 -15.31
N ALA A 155 0.05 -24.04 -15.66
CA ALA A 155 -1.11 -23.19 -15.64
C ALA A 155 -1.49 -22.82 -14.18
N PRO A 156 -1.79 -21.54 -13.91
CA PRO A 156 -2.08 -21.09 -12.55
C PRO A 156 -3.45 -21.58 -12.06
N ILE A 157 -3.56 -21.72 -10.75
CA ILE A 157 -4.83 -21.71 -10.04
C ILE A 157 -5.26 -20.26 -9.94
N VAL A 158 -6.52 -19.95 -10.23
CA VAL A 158 -7.04 -18.58 -10.07
C VAL A 158 -7.96 -18.53 -8.87
N THR A 159 -7.74 -17.57 -7.98
CA THR A 159 -8.58 -17.30 -6.82
C THR A 159 -8.84 -15.79 -6.72
N PHE A 160 -9.51 -15.36 -5.66
CA PHE A 160 -9.77 -13.94 -5.41
C PHE A 160 -9.68 -13.64 -3.91
N ASN A 161 -9.53 -12.37 -3.55
CA ASN A 161 -9.61 -11.94 -2.16
C ASN A 161 -11.09 -11.88 -1.72
N PRO A 162 -11.54 -12.74 -0.78
CA PRO A 162 -12.93 -12.72 -0.30
C PRO A 162 -13.17 -11.66 0.80
N GLY A 163 -12.13 -10.88 1.18
CA GLY A 163 -12.16 -9.96 2.33
C GLY A 163 -12.01 -10.67 3.68
N ASP A 164 -12.23 -9.92 4.77
CA ASP A 164 -12.22 -10.42 6.17
C ASP A 164 -10.86 -11.03 6.60
N ASN A 165 -9.74 -10.61 6.00
CA ASN A 165 -8.41 -11.18 6.27
C ASN A 165 -8.38 -12.72 6.16
N ALA A 166 -9.11 -13.27 5.20
CA ALA A 166 -9.25 -14.70 5.00
C ALA A 166 -7.88 -15.35 4.68
N SER A 167 -7.59 -16.47 5.34
CA SER A 167 -6.37 -17.26 5.10
C SER A 167 -6.54 -18.33 4.01
N ARG A 168 -7.75 -18.56 3.53
CA ARG A 168 -8.10 -19.54 2.48
C ARG A 168 -9.30 -19.06 1.69
N ASN A 169 -9.35 -19.49 0.42
CA ASN A 169 -10.52 -19.25 -0.42
C ASN A 169 -10.73 -20.39 -1.42
N ILE A 170 -11.79 -20.30 -2.21
CA ILE A 170 -12.01 -21.18 -3.37
C ILE A 170 -11.07 -20.72 -4.48
N GLY A 171 -10.36 -21.67 -5.07
CA GLY A 171 -9.58 -21.49 -6.29
C GLY A 171 -10.19 -22.28 -7.45
N TYR A 172 -9.93 -21.84 -8.66
CA TYR A 172 -10.45 -22.37 -9.91
C TYR A 172 -9.31 -22.91 -10.75
N ILE A 173 -9.41 -24.17 -11.15
CA ILE A 173 -8.46 -24.83 -12.06
C ILE A 173 -9.18 -25.19 -13.36
N ARG A 174 -8.62 -24.76 -14.49
CA ARG A 174 -9.07 -25.20 -15.80
C ARG A 174 -8.45 -26.55 -16.12
N ARG A 175 -9.28 -27.56 -16.36
CA ARG A 175 -8.86 -28.89 -16.79
C ARG A 175 -8.62 -28.93 -18.30
N GLU A 176 -7.93 -29.96 -18.77
CA GLU A 176 -7.61 -30.15 -20.21
C GLU A 176 -8.85 -30.18 -21.10
N ASP A 177 -9.96 -30.71 -20.58
CA ASP A 177 -11.26 -30.74 -21.28
C ASP A 177 -12.00 -29.40 -21.29
N GLY A 178 -11.42 -28.34 -20.66
CA GLY A 178 -11.97 -27.01 -20.55
C GLY A 178 -12.95 -26.82 -19.39
N THR A 179 -13.21 -27.85 -18.57
CA THR A 179 -14.02 -27.72 -17.37
C THR A 179 -13.26 -26.99 -16.27
N ILE A 180 -14.01 -26.30 -15.40
CA ILE A 180 -13.46 -25.60 -14.23
C ILE A 180 -13.75 -26.45 -12.99
N GLU A 181 -12.69 -26.77 -12.26
CA GLU A 181 -12.76 -27.44 -10.96
C GLU A 181 -12.51 -26.45 -9.83
N GLU A 182 -13.30 -26.55 -8.77
CA GLU A 182 -13.14 -25.76 -7.56
C GLU A 182 -12.32 -26.53 -6.54
N ILE A 183 -11.30 -25.88 -5.99
CA ILE A 183 -10.48 -26.39 -4.89
C ILE A 183 -10.35 -25.35 -3.79
N VAL A 184 -9.89 -25.76 -2.62
CA VAL A 184 -9.52 -24.80 -1.56
C VAL A 184 -8.05 -24.44 -1.72
N VAL A 185 -7.74 -23.15 -1.71
CA VAL A 185 -6.39 -22.61 -1.79
C VAL A 185 -6.03 -21.84 -0.53
N ASP A 186 -4.77 -21.94 -0.13
CA ASP A 186 -4.16 -21.21 0.98
C ASP A 186 -2.73 -20.78 0.62
N GLU A 187 -2.06 -20.08 1.52
CA GLU A 187 -0.71 -19.58 1.29
C GLU A 187 0.33 -20.70 1.10
N GLU A 188 0.15 -21.86 1.74
CA GLU A 188 1.05 -22.99 1.58
C GLU A 188 1.00 -23.51 0.13
N MET A 189 -0.21 -23.64 -0.41
CA MET A 189 -0.40 -23.99 -1.83
C MET A 189 0.19 -22.96 -2.78
N ALA A 190 0.05 -21.65 -2.47
CA ALA A 190 0.62 -20.58 -3.29
C ALA A 190 2.17 -20.56 -3.28
N ARG A 191 2.81 -21.17 -2.27
CA ARG A 191 4.27 -21.40 -2.23
C ARG A 191 4.72 -22.62 -3.04
N GLU A 192 3.81 -23.53 -3.34
CA GLU A 192 4.13 -24.79 -4.04
C GLU A 192 3.69 -24.77 -5.51
N ARG A 193 2.73 -23.93 -5.88
CA ARG A 193 2.14 -23.86 -7.22
C ARG A 193 1.83 -22.43 -7.63
N PRO A 194 1.85 -22.09 -8.94
CA PRO A 194 1.40 -20.79 -9.41
C PRO A 194 -0.05 -20.54 -9.02
N VAL A 195 -0.30 -19.45 -8.28
CA VAL A 195 -1.65 -18.99 -7.91
C VAL A 195 -1.78 -17.52 -8.30
N TRP A 196 -2.76 -17.20 -9.12
CA TRP A 196 -3.16 -15.83 -9.43
C TRP A 196 -4.32 -15.44 -8.56
N VAL A 197 -4.18 -14.37 -7.83
CA VAL A 197 -5.21 -13.81 -6.95
C VAL A 197 -5.80 -12.57 -7.60
N VAL A 198 -7.11 -12.57 -7.80
CA VAL A 198 -7.84 -11.36 -8.18
C VAL A 198 -8.15 -10.57 -6.92
N ASN A 199 -7.58 -9.38 -6.78
CA ASN A 199 -7.81 -8.48 -5.66
C ASN A 199 -7.90 -7.03 -6.14
N ARG A 200 -7.90 -6.07 -5.22
CA ARG A 200 -7.95 -4.64 -5.54
C ARG A 200 -6.59 -4.02 -5.33
N ASN A 201 -6.20 -3.14 -6.23
CA ASN A 201 -5.03 -2.28 -6.08
C ASN A 201 -5.43 -1.01 -5.35
N ILE A 202 -4.86 -0.76 -4.21
CA ILE A 202 -5.13 0.43 -3.39
C ILE A 202 -3.97 1.41 -3.36
N ASP A 203 -2.83 1.06 -3.95
CA ASP A 203 -1.58 1.83 -3.93
C ASP A 203 -1.13 2.39 -5.30
N ALA A 204 -1.88 2.13 -6.39
CA ALA A 204 -1.53 2.57 -7.76
C ALA A 204 -1.33 4.09 -7.91
N GLU A 205 -1.93 4.89 -7.04
CA GLU A 205 -1.83 6.36 -7.06
C GLU A 205 -0.56 6.87 -6.37
N TYR A 206 0.21 6.00 -5.71
CA TYR A 206 1.31 6.40 -4.87
C TYR A 206 2.67 6.16 -5.52
N GLN A 207 3.59 7.07 -5.27
CA GLN A 207 4.97 6.93 -5.70
C GLN A 207 5.77 6.12 -4.68
N THR A 208 6.32 4.98 -5.12
CA THR A 208 7.17 4.15 -4.28
C THR A 208 8.54 4.79 -4.04
N LEU A 209 9.26 4.30 -3.03
CA LEU A 209 10.64 4.71 -2.78
C LEU A 209 11.57 4.41 -3.96
N GLU A 210 11.38 3.28 -4.64
CA GLU A 210 12.19 2.90 -5.81
C GLU A 210 11.99 3.87 -6.98
N MET A 211 10.77 4.31 -7.22
CA MET A 211 10.48 5.33 -8.24
C MET A 211 11.10 6.67 -7.87
N ARG A 212 10.97 7.11 -6.62
CA ARG A 212 11.58 8.35 -6.13
C ARG A 212 13.10 8.33 -6.25
N ARG A 213 13.75 7.19 -5.95
CA ARG A 213 15.19 7.01 -6.13
C ARG A 213 15.65 7.05 -7.60
N ARG A 214 14.78 6.63 -8.54
CA ARG A 214 15.07 6.75 -9.98
C ARG A 214 14.99 8.19 -10.46
N GLU A 215 14.05 8.96 -9.92
CA GLU A 215 13.91 10.39 -10.24
C GLU A 215 15.03 11.22 -9.61
N ASP A 216 15.45 10.90 -8.39
CA ASP A 216 16.56 11.54 -7.67
C ASP A 216 17.51 10.47 -7.08
N PRO A 217 18.52 10.01 -7.84
CA PRO A 217 19.48 9.01 -7.38
C PRO A 217 20.30 9.44 -6.17
N ASP A 218 20.43 10.76 -5.95
CA ASP A 218 21.18 11.33 -4.82
C ASP A 218 20.31 11.50 -3.56
N TRP A 219 19.01 11.27 -3.66
CA TRP A 219 18.06 11.40 -2.55
C TRP A 219 18.47 10.53 -1.35
N GLY A 220 18.69 11.14 -0.19
CA GLY A 220 19.10 10.47 1.04
C GLY A 220 20.55 9.95 1.06
N GLN A 221 21.37 10.16 0.03
CA GLN A 221 22.77 9.73 0.01
C GLN A 221 23.66 10.57 0.94
N GLY A 222 23.20 11.75 1.32
CA GLY A 222 24.00 12.72 2.09
C GLY A 222 24.97 13.51 1.23
N GLY A 223 25.09 14.80 1.51
CA GLY A 223 26.02 15.68 0.80
C GLY A 223 25.46 16.45 -0.39
N SER A 224 24.20 16.30 -0.72
CA SER A 224 23.52 17.19 -1.66
C SER A 224 23.37 18.55 -1.02
N ILE A 225 24.27 19.45 -1.34
CA ILE A 225 23.99 20.88 -1.16
C ILE A 225 22.86 21.16 -2.15
N LEU A 226 21.64 21.35 -1.65
CA LEU A 226 20.54 21.88 -2.44
C LEU A 226 20.96 23.30 -2.88
N ILE A 227 21.60 23.39 -4.06
CA ILE A 227 21.77 24.67 -4.73
C ILE A 227 20.37 25.04 -5.22
N ARG A 228 19.63 25.80 -4.42
CA ARG A 228 18.48 26.52 -4.93
C ARG A 228 18.97 27.41 -6.05
N SER A 229 18.62 27.07 -7.30
CA SER A 229 18.81 27.96 -8.45
C SER A 229 17.86 29.15 -8.29
N GLY A 230 18.34 30.21 -7.69
CA GLY A 230 17.66 31.48 -7.44
C GLY A 230 18.66 32.51 -7.04
N GLU A 231 19.13 33.28 -8.03
CA GLU A 231 19.77 34.59 -7.97
C GLU A 231 20.56 34.98 -6.70
N GLY A 232 21.86 35.04 -6.89
CA GLY A 232 22.87 35.85 -6.22
C GLY A 232 22.50 36.62 -4.96
N GLN A 233 22.70 36.00 -3.81
CA GLN A 233 23.18 36.73 -2.65
C GLN A 233 24.14 35.82 -1.88
N ASP A 234 25.40 36.23 -1.83
CA ASP A 234 26.40 35.71 -0.91
C ASP A 234 25.89 35.85 0.53
N THR A 235 25.18 34.89 1.03
CA THR A 235 24.97 34.70 2.46
C THR A 235 25.91 33.61 2.95
N ARG A 236 27.18 33.96 3.13
CA ARG A 236 28.02 33.36 4.17
C ARG A 236 27.41 33.72 5.53
N ALA A 237 26.23 33.24 5.84
CA ALA A 237 25.62 33.27 7.14
C ALA A 237 26.12 32.07 7.92
N SER A 238 27.06 32.35 8.84
CA SER A 238 27.37 31.60 10.07
C SER A 238 26.96 30.14 10.12
N GLY A 239 27.92 29.22 10.12
CA GLY A 239 27.91 27.81 10.43
C GLY A 239 26.69 27.25 11.17
N LYS A 240 25.56 27.13 10.48
CA LYS A 240 24.38 26.40 10.95
C LYS A 240 24.57 24.98 10.44
N ASP A 241 24.90 24.05 11.35
CA ASP A 241 24.94 22.63 11.05
C ASP A 241 23.49 22.17 10.80
N PHE A 242 23.11 22.15 9.51
CA PHE A 242 21.94 21.41 9.07
C PHE A 242 22.31 19.95 8.97
N LYS A 243 21.45 19.09 9.50
CA LYS A 243 21.57 17.64 9.38
C LYS A 243 20.35 17.12 8.66
N THR A 244 20.46 15.92 8.10
CA THR A 244 19.34 15.23 7.47
C THR A 244 19.03 13.96 8.25
N LEU A 245 17.76 13.78 8.64
CA LEU A 245 17.30 12.51 9.23
C LEU A 245 16.89 11.57 8.11
N VAL A 246 17.52 10.41 8.06
CA VAL A 246 17.33 9.40 7.00
C VAL A 246 16.90 8.07 7.63
N LEU A 247 15.92 7.41 7.01
CA LEU A 247 15.62 6.00 7.23
C LEU A 247 16.57 5.16 6.38
N ARG A 248 17.46 4.38 7.02
CA ARG A 248 18.46 3.53 6.35
C ARG A 248 17.95 2.14 6.08
N SER A 249 17.25 1.55 7.03
CA SER A 249 16.65 0.24 6.82
C SER A 249 15.33 0.09 7.55
N PHE A 250 14.55 -0.86 7.03
CA PHE A 250 13.24 -1.23 7.51
C PHE A 250 13.13 -2.76 7.48
N LYS A 251 12.60 -3.36 8.53
CA LYS A 251 12.36 -4.79 8.62
C LYS A 251 11.01 -5.05 9.27
N SER A 252 10.03 -5.51 8.51
CA SER A 252 8.79 -6.02 9.10
C SER A 252 8.97 -7.43 9.64
N LYS A 253 8.44 -7.70 10.84
CA LYS A 253 8.50 -9.01 11.50
C LYS A 253 7.34 -9.92 11.12
N ARG A 254 6.27 -9.36 10.54
CA ARG A 254 5.10 -10.07 10.06
C ARG A 254 4.49 -9.39 8.84
N ASN A 255 3.63 -10.06 8.14
CA ASN A 255 2.65 -9.39 7.29
C ASN A 255 1.52 -8.84 8.16
N PHE A 256 0.94 -7.73 7.73
CA PHE A 256 -0.25 -7.15 8.34
C PHE A 256 -1.50 -7.66 7.63
N ASP A 257 -1.44 -7.82 6.31
CA ASP A 257 -2.50 -8.36 5.47
C ASP A 257 -2.57 -9.87 5.35
N SER A 258 -3.71 -10.36 4.87
CA SER A 258 -3.83 -11.74 4.40
C SER A 258 -3.05 -11.93 3.10
N TRP A 259 -2.65 -13.17 2.80
CA TRP A 259 -1.93 -13.47 1.56
C TRP A 259 -2.76 -13.24 0.29
N LEU A 260 -4.10 -13.22 0.42
CA LEU A 260 -5.03 -12.93 -0.67
C LEU A 260 -5.16 -11.42 -0.95
N ALA A 261 -4.85 -10.58 0.03
CA ALA A 261 -4.83 -9.13 -0.15
C ALA A 261 -3.55 -8.65 -0.84
N GLY A 262 -2.42 -9.26 -0.55
CA GLY A 262 -1.12 -8.88 -1.10
C GLY A 262 0.00 -8.88 -0.06
N GLY A 263 1.03 -8.11 -0.30
CA GLY A 263 2.02 -7.68 0.68
C GLY A 263 1.43 -6.64 1.62
N SER A 264 2.23 -6.11 2.52
CA SER A 264 1.79 -5.04 3.44
C SER A 264 2.25 -3.68 2.94
N GLU A 265 1.33 -2.75 2.80
CA GLU A 265 1.56 -1.38 2.36
C GLU A 265 1.81 -0.48 3.58
N VAL A 266 3.08 -0.31 3.95
CA VAL A 266 3.44 0.47 5.14
C VAL A 266 3.76 1.92 4.79
N TRP A 267 2.90 2.84 5.20
CA TRP A 267 3.17 4.26 5.17
C TRP A 267 4.08 4.69 6.30
N VAL A 268 5.18 5.33 5.95
CA VAL A 268 6.07 6.02 6.89
C VAL A 268 5.83 7.51 6.75
N LYS A 269 5.44 8.17 7.83
CA LYS A 269 5.08 9.59 7.87
C LYS A 269 5.85 10.32 8.96
N CYS A 270 6.46 11.44 8.62
CA CYS A 270 7.23 12.27 9.54
C CYS A 270 6.81 13.74 9.42
N GLY A 271 6.38 14.33 10.54
CA GLY A 271 6.04 15.73 10.62
C GLY A 271 7.09 16.51 11.41
N ALA A 272 7.68 17.56 10.81
CA ALA A 272 8.76 18.32 11.40
C ALA A 272 8.65 19.81 11.09
N ILE A 273 9.46 20.63 11.78
CA ILE A 273 9.76 22.00 11.41
C ILE A 273 11.17 22.02 10.83
N GLU A 274 11.26 22.08 9.53
CA GLU A 274 12.52 22.12 8.81
C GLU A 274 13.11 23.54 8.80
N ASP A 275 14.41 23.66 8.54
CA ASP A 275 15.19 24.90 8.43
C ASP A 275 15.00 25.91 9.60
N PHE A 276 14.52 25.44 10.76
CA PHE A 276 14.17 26.32 11.88
C PHE A 276 15.37 27.06 12.42
N THR A 277 15.39 28.39 12.19
CA THR A 277 16.51 29.29 12.53
C THR A 277 16.05 30.62 13.08
N ALA A 278 14.81 30.68 13.62
CA ALA A 278 14.24 31.91 14.16
C ALA A 278 15.17 32.59 15.17
N SER A 279 15.36 33.90 15.03
CA SER A 279 16.11 34.75 15.90
C SER A 279 15.21 35.67 16.73
N THR A 280 13.94 35.76 16.39
CA THR A 280 12.92 36.55 17.08
C THR A 280 11.62 35.76 17.28
N GLU A 281 10.79 36.13 18.26
CA GLU A 281 9.46 35.52 18.45
C GLU A 281 8.51 35.79 17.27
N ALA A 282 8.72 36.88 16.54
CA ALA A 282 7.94 37.16 15.33
C ALA A 282 8.27 36.20 14.20
N GLU A 283 9.55 35.89 13.98
CA GLU A 283 10.01 34.92 13.01
C GLU A 283 9.51 33.49 13.33
N LEU A 284 9.48 33.11 14.62
CA LEU A 284 9.01 31.82 15.07
C LEU A 284 7.59 31.51 14.54
N ARG A 285 6.73 32.52 14.45
CA ARG A 285 5.35 32.37 13.98
C ARG A 285 5.21 32.22 12.47
N LEU A 286 6.29 32.38 11.71
CA LEU A 286 6.29 32.22 10.25
C LEU A 286 6.55 30.78 9.82
N TYR A 287 7.05 29.94 10.73
CA TYR A 287 7.30 28.53 10.43
C TYR A 287 6.02 27.72 10.43
N THR A 288 5.91 26.85 9.46
CA THR A 288 4.83 25.87 9.33
C THR A 288 5.42 24.47 9.29
N PRO A 289 4.76 23.48 9.89
CA PRO A 289 5.20 22.09 9.78
C PRO A 289 5.18 21.61 8.34
N SER A 290 6.16 20.78 7.99
CA SER A 290 6.16 19.93 6.80
C SER A 290 5.84 18.49 7.18
N ILE A 291 5.22 17.76 6.28
CA ILE A 291 5.00 16.31 6.39
C ILE A 291 5.71 15.65 5.22
N THR A 292 6.61 14.74 5.56
CA THR A 292 7.20 13.82 4.59
C THR A 292 6.52 12.47 4.75
N ASP A 293 6.06 11.90 3.65
CA ASP A 293 5.48 10.57 3.63
C ASP A 293 5.96 9.76 2.40
N PHE A 294 6.02 8.47 2.57
CA PHE A 294 6.32 7.51 1.50
C PHE A 294 5.82 6.12 1.85
N LEU A 295 5.58 5.34 0.81
CA LEU A 295 5.10 3.97 0.89
C LEU A 295 6.27 2.98 0.82
N ILE A 296 6.26 2.00 1.72
CA ILE A 296 7.11 0.82 1.69
C ILE A 296 6.21 -0.40 1.51
N VAL A 297 6.29 -1.06 0.37
CA VAL A 297 5.61 -2.33 0.14
C VAL A 297 6.51 -3.46 0.65
N VAL A 298 5.98 -4.23 1.60
CA VAL A 298 6.66 -5.40 2.17
C VAL A 298 6.05 -6.66 1.56
N ARG A 299 6.66 -7.14 0.48
CA ARG A 299 6.19 -8.37 -0.17
C ARG A 299 6.28 -9.55 0.79
N ARG A 300 5.43 -10.54 0.61
CA ARG A 300 5.36 -11.70 1.51
C ARG A 300 6.69 -12.42 1.71
N LYS A 301 7.50 -12.51 0.66
CA LYS A 301 8.85 -13.09 0.71
C LYS A 301 9.87 -12.25 1.47
N ASP A 302 9.60 -10.96 1.67
CA ASP A 302 10.54 -10.01 2.28
C ASP A 302 10.28 -9.83 3.79
N VAL A 303 9.25 -10.44 4.35
CA VAL A 303 9.01 -10.48 5.79
C VAL A 303 10.21 -11.09 6.52
N GLY A 304 10.66 -10.41 7.56
CA GLY A 304 11.84 -10.81 8.32
C GLY A 304 13.18 -10.48 7.66
N LYS A 305 13.19 -9.96 6.43
CA LYS A 305 14.41 -9.45 5.79
C LYS A 305 14.57 -7.96 6.04
N GLU A 306 15.81 -7.50 6.02
CA GLU A 306 16.14 -6.08 6.12
C GLU A 306 16.11 -5.46 4.71
N LEU A 307 15.20 -4.51 4.52
CA LEU A 307 15.09 -3.68 3.32
C LEU A 307 15.92 -2.42 3.56
N THR A 308 16.84 -2.09 2.66
CA THR A 308 17.74 -0.94 2.80
C THR A 308 17.30 0.22 1.92
N PHE A 309 17.20 1.40 2.54
CA PHE A 309 16.77 2.63 1.88
C PHE A 309 17.73 3.79 2.21
N ASN A 310 17.53 4.92 1.52
CA ASN A 310 18.08 6.21 1.88
C ASN A 310 16.93 7.23 1.89
N ALA A 311 15.84 6.91 2.61
CA ALA A 311 14.62 7.72 2.61
C ALA A 311 14.78 8.92 3.55
N VAL A 312 14.70 10.13 3.01
CA VAL A 312 14.76 11.36 3.80
C VAL A 312 13.46 11.54 4.56
N LEU A 313 13.54 11.65 5.88
CA LEU A 313 12.43 11.95 6.79
C LEU A 313 12.35 13.44 7.15
N VAL A 314 13.51 14.07 7.39
CA VAL A 314 13.64 15.51 7.64
C VAL A 314 14.90 15.97 6.90
N SER A 315 14.73 16.83 5.91
CA SER A 315 15.84 17.30 5.07
C SER A 315 16.75 18.29 5.80
N GLU A 316 16.18 19.17 6.59
CA GLU A 316 16.90 20.25 7.26
C GLU A 316 16.65 20.23 8.79
N TRP A 317 17.25 19.27 9.48
CA TRP A 317 17.22 19.17 10.93
C TRP A 317 18.21 20.16 11.55
N THR A 318 17.73 21.23 12.14
CA THR A 318 18.56 22.24 12.81
C THR A 318 18.88 21.88 14.25
N GLY A 319 19.89 22.55 14.85
CA GLY A 319 20.20 22.44 16.28
C GLY A 319 19.05 22.83 17.21
N MET A 320 18.03 23.51 16.72
CA MET A 320 16.87 23.98 17.47
C MET A 320 15.67 23.03 17.39
N LEU A 321 15.60 22.09 16.43
CA LEU A 321 14.54 21.08 16.37
C LEU A 321 14.77 20.04 17.46
N ASP A 322 13.85 19.92 18.40
CA ASP A 322 13.95 19.04 19.57
C ASP A 322 13.31 17.66 19.34
N ASN A 323 12.23 17.62 18.56
CA ASN A 323 11.61 16.38 18.10
C ASN A 323 10.85 16.57 16.78
N CYS A 324 10.58 15.47 16.11
CA CYS A 324 9.58 15.35 15.05
C CYS A 324 8.48 14.39 15.46
N ALA A 325 7.31 14.51 14.85
CA ALA A 325 6.24 13.52 14.93
C ALA A 325 6.53 12.42 13.93
N PHE A 326 6.40 11.16 14.33
CA PHE A 326 6.69 10.01 13.47
C PHE A 326 5.59 8.98 13.59
N MET A 327 5.16 8.42 12.46
CA MET A 327 4.10 7.42 12.41
C MET A 327 4.40 6.40 11.31
N MET A 328 4.07 5.15 11.60
CA MET A 328 3.98 4.07 10.63
C MET A 328 2.59 3.47 10.73
N VAL A 329 1.93 3.36 9.59
CA VAL A 329 0.60 2.73 9.47
C VAL A 329 0.61 1.78 8.28
N GLU A 330 -0.13 0.73 8.39
CA GLU A 330 -0.47 -0.13 7.27
C GLU A 330 -1.80 0.35 6.68
N ASP A 331 -1.90 0.39 5.35
CA ASP A 331 -3.05 0.97 4.63
C ASP A 331 -4.15 -0.07 4.44
N ASP A 332 -5.17 -0.04 5.28
CA ASP A 332 -6.39 -0.84 5.15
C ASP A 332 -7.57 -0.04 4.54
N GLY A 333 -7.28 1.18 4.05
CA GLY A 333 -8.27 2.06 3.45
C GLY A 333 -9.26 2.67 4.45
N GLY A 334 -10.48 2.96 3.99
CA GLY A 334 -11.50 3.63 4.78
C GLY A 334 -11.58 5.14 4.54
N THR A 335 -12.21 5.86 5.46
CA THR A 335 -12.40 7.31 5.33
C THR A 335 -11.19 8.08 5.83
N GLN A 336 -10.87 9.21 5.19
CA GLN A 336 -9.80 10.08 5.65
C GLN A 336 -10.02 10.58 7.07
N THR A 337 -8.97 10.52 7.89
CA THR A 337 -8.88 11.04 9.24
C THR A 337 -7.48 11.60 9.48
N SER A 338 -7.15 12.03 10.69
CA SER A 338 -5.81 12.53 10.99
C SER A 338 -5.40 12.23 12.43
N TRP A 339 -4.09 12.10 12.64
CA TRP A 339 -3.49 12.08 13.96
C TRP A 339 -2.97 13.49 14.32
N LYS A 340 -3.54 14.08 15.36
CA LYS A 340 -3.09 15.36 15.91
C LYS A 340 -1.88 15.15 16.80
N CYS A 341 -0.78 15.79 16.47
CA CYS A 341 0.49 15.68 17.17
C CYS A 341 1.23 17.02 17.13
N SER A 342 2.50 17.05 17.55
CA SER A 342 3.29 18.27 17.49
C SER A 342 4.78 17.98 17.26
N ALA A 343 5.44 18.87 16.51
CA ALA A 343 6.88 19.01 16.52
C ALA A 343 7.29 20.11 17.52
N MET A 344 8.42 19.90 18.18
CA MET A 344 8.93 20.83 19.19
C MET A 344 10.24 21.45 18.74
N VAL A 345 10.34 22.77 18.88
CA VAL A 345 11.60 23.49 18.65
C VAL A 345 12.03 24.18 19.96
N LYS A 346 13.34 24.39 20.14
CA LYS A 346 13.91 25.15 21.23
C LYS A 346 14.31 26.54 20.76
N TYR A 347 13.77 27.56 21.42
CA TYR A 347 14.12 28.95 21.21
C TYR A 347 14.33 29.66 22.55
N ASN A 348 15.47 30.30 22.76
CA ASN A 348 15.84 30.97 24.02
C ASN A 348 15.59 30.09 25.26
N SER A 349 16.03 28.83 25.23
CA SER A 349 15.86 27.83 26.31
C SER A 349 14.39 27.51 26.64
N ARG A 350 13.44 27.86 25.79
CA ARG A 350 12.03 27.47 25.88
C ARG A 350 11.66 26.55 24.73
N SER A 351 10.77 25.61 25.01
CA SER A 351 10.21 24.73 23.98
C SER A 351 8.90 25.32 23.45
N TYR A 352 8.76 25.30 22.13
CA TYR A 352 7.56 25.75 21.42
C TYR A 352 7.05 24.58 20.57
N GLY A 353 5.76 24.27 20.71
CA GLY A 353 5.08 23.20 19.94
C GLY A 353 4.41 23.78 18.70
N PHE A 354 4.59 23.10 17.59
CA PHE A 354 3.86 23.32 16.35
C PHE A 354 2.90 22.17 16.14
N GLU A 355 1.62 22.47 16.09
CA GLU A 355 0.57 21.46 15.86
C GLU A 355 0.67 20.92 14.44
N ILE A 356 0.55 19.60 14.31
CA ILE A 356 0.61 18.85 13.06
C ILE A 356 -0.58 17.90 13.01
N GLU A 357 -1.22 17.82 11.86
CA GLU A 357 -2.23 16.82 11.58
C GLU A 357 -1.71 15.86 10.50
N ILE A 358 -1.22 14.70 10.92
CA ILE A 358 -0.73 13.67 9.98
C ILE A 358 -1.92 12.88 9.45
N PRO A 359 -2.16 12.85 8.12
CA PRO A 359 -3.29 12.15 7.54
C PRO A 359 -3.11 10.63 7.62
N LEU A 360 -4.22 9.92 7.87
CA LEU A 360 -4.35 8.47 7.80
C LEU A 360 -5.79 8.12 7.45
N ARG A 361 -6.07 6.84 7.20
CA ARG A 361 -7.43 6.35 6.98
C ARG A 361 -7.99 5.68 8.23
N SER A 362 -9.30 5.55 8.31
CA SER A 362 -9.98 5.09 9.54
C SER A 362 -9.80 3.60 9.84
N ARG A 363 -9.41 2.81 8.84
CA ARG A 363 -9.15 1.37 9.00
C ARG A 363 -7.67 1.05 9.13
N ASP A 364 -6.78 2.01 8.85
CA ASP A 364 -5.34 1.79 8.90
C ASP A 364 -4.88 1.22 10.25
N ASP A 365 -4.12 0.14 10.19
CA ASP A 365 -3.45 -0.45 11.35
C ASP A 365 -2.24 0.40 11.76
N ILE A 366 -2.31 0.99 12.96
CA ILE A 366 -1.20 1.81 13.48
C ILE A 366 -0.12 0.87 14.01
N ILE A 367 0.98 0.74 13.26
CA ILE A 367 2.15 -0.06 13.66
C ILE A 367 2.88 0.64 14.81
N TRP A 368 3.14 1.94 14.64
CA TRP A 368 3.76 2.78 15.65
C TRP A 368 3.50 4.26 15.40
N ARG A 369 3.35 5.04 16.47
CA ARG A 369 3.30 6.50 16.40
C ARG A 369 3.86 7.14 17.67
N GLY A 370 4.52 8.28 17.51
CA GLY A 370 5.07 9.02 18.65
C GLY A 370 6.00 10.15 18.23
N ALA A 371 6.70 10.71 19.20
CA ALA A 371 7.72 11.72 18.95
C ALA A 371 9.11 11.07 18.93
N LEU A 372 9.87 11.32 17.87
CA LEU A 372 11.30 11.02 17.82
C LEU A 372 12.07 12.25 18.33
N THR A 373 12.59 12.15 19.54
CA THR A 373 13.37 13.23 20.12
C THR A 373 14.80 13.26 19.58
N ARG A 374 15.39 14.45 19.52
CA ARG A 374 16.81 14.60 19.17
C ARG A 374 17.70 13.68 20.00
N SER A 375 17.51 13.65 21.31
CA SER A 375 18.32 12.82 22.21
C SER A 375 18.20 11.33 21.93
N TYR A 376 17.02 10.86 21.49
CA TYR A 376 16.82 9.48 21.07
C TYR A 376 17.61 9.20 19.78
N ILE A 377 17.44 10.07 18.75
CA ILE A 377 18.09 9.89 17.46
C ILE A 377 19.62 9.96 17.60
N GLU A 378 20.15 10.94 18.33
CA GLU A 378 21.59 11.06 18.57
C GLU A 378 22.18 9.84 19.33
N LYS A 379 21.44 9.31 20.30
CA LYS A 379 21.87 8.15 21.09
C LYS A 379 21.87 6.85 20.27
N TYR A 380 20.90 6.70 19.39
CA TYR A 380 20.69 5.47 18.59
C TYR A 380 21.00 5.69 17.10
N ASN A 381 21.82 6.69 16.79
CA ASN A 381 22.20 7.03 15.42
C ASN A 381 22.85 5.84 14.70
N GLY A 382 22.25 5.37 13.61
CA GLY A 382 22.71 4.20 12.87
C GLY A 382 22.54 2.85 13.60
N ILE A 383 21.76 2.83 14.69
CA ILE A 383 21.50 1.61 15.47
C ILE A 383 20.05 1.16 15.25
N THR A 384 19.85 -0.15 15.15
CA THR A 384 18.51 -0.73 15.01
C THR A 384 17.63 -0.40 16.22
N GLY A 385 16.53 0.29 15.98
CA GLY A 385 15.46 0.55 16.93
C GLY A 385 14.26 -0.36 16.68
N HIS A 386 13.52 -0.70 17.75
CA HIS A 386 12.32 -1.54 17.68
C HIS A 386 11.08 -0.67 17.81
N PHE A 387 10.20 -0.74 16.81
CA PHE A 387 8.98 0.05 16.71
C PHE A 387 7.77 -0.87 16.46
N GLY A 388 7.28 -1.51 17.53
CA GLY A 388 6.24 -2.53 17.41
C GLY A 388 6.75 -3.76 16.65
N ASP A 389 6.03 -4.14 15.61
CA ASP A 389 6.38 -5.27 14.74
C ASP A 389 7.39 -4.92 13.63
N VAL A 390 8.01 -3.75 13.72
CA VAL A 390 8.99 -3.24 12.75
C VAL A 390 10.29 -2.87 13.45
N ASP A 391 11.41 -3.16 12.80
CA ASP A 391 12.73 -2.68 13.17
C ASP A 391 13.22 -1.64 12.15
N LEU A 392 13.76 -0.53 12.63
CA LEU A 392 14.26 0.57 11.80
C LEU A 392 15.71 0.91 12.15
N VAL A 393 16.47 1.35 11.16
CA VAL A 393 17.71 2.11 11.37
C VAL A 393 17.49 3.54 10.90
N LEU A 394 17.61 4.47 11.85
CA LEU A 394 17.54 5.91 11.60
C LEU A 394 18.92 6.51 11.73
N GLU A 395 19.28 7.40 10.83
CA GLU A 395 20.59 8.07 10.84
C GLU A 395 20.43 9.58 10.65
N LEU A 396 21.14 10.35 11.46
CA LEU A 396 21.23 11.81 11.36
C LEU A 396 22.59 12.16 10.80
N ILE A 397 22.64 12.53 9.53
CA ILE A 397 23.85 12.83 8.75
C ILE A 397 24.05 14.31 8.52
#